data_ba134256fb400e085f776dbf70de9159
#
_entry.id   ba134256fb400e085f776dbf70de9159
#
_cell.length_a   1.000
_cell.length_b   1.000
_cell.length_c   1.000
_cell.angle_alpha   90.00
_cell.angle_beta   90.00
_cell.angle_gamma   90.00
#
_symmetry.space_group_name_H-M   'P 1'
#
loop_
_entity.id
_entity.type
_entity.pdbx_description
1 polymer ?
#
loop_
_entity_poly.entity_id
_entity_poly.type
_entity_poly.pdbx_seq_one_letter_code
_entity_poly.pdbx_strand_id
1 'polypeptide(L)'
;MNYAKYIKSCLLAVLVAGVLTTSNMYVHADTPVKAVSEQVQTSHGIYVKPLTVVNSPKTYLNKSIIMEAKFDKFSTLGLDYKPAYKSSEEYISFLIKRDDTTFNIPLSEMKLFIKRSMAEKFIDLKSNDEVEIKGVVFSDALGDAWVDVNSLTVTKKAPEEKKK
;
A
#
# COMPACT_ATOMS: atom_id res chain seq x y z
N MET A 1 10.28 34.00 -41.87
CA MET A 1 10.51 33.04 -42.98
C MET A 1 9.37 32.04 -42.93
N ASN A 2 8.56 32.08 -43.99
CA ASN A 2 7.35 31.29 -44.18
C ASN A 2 7.67 29.86 -44.61
N TYR A 3 6.99 28.86 -44.05
CA TYR A 3 6.71 27.62 -44.78
C TYR A 3 5.28 27.16 -44.47
N ALA A 4 4.37 27.63 -45.31
CA ALA A 4 3.06 27.00 -45.56
C ALA A 4 3.20 26.05 -46.79
N LYS A 5 2.26 25.10 -46.89
CA LYS A 5 1.90 24.22 -48.00
C LYS A 5 2.49 22.82 -47.95
N TYR A 6 1.58 21.87 -47.72
CA TYR A 6 1.11 20.95 -48.80
C TYR A 6 -0.16 20.20 -48.37
N ILE A 7 -1.28 20.62 -48.94
CA ILE A 7 -2.54 19.90 -49.07
C ILE A 7 -2.47 19.11 -50.38
N LYS A 8 -2.80 17.84 -50.38
CA LYS A 8 -3.35 17.10 -51.54
C LYS A 8 -4.08 15.85 -51.00
N SER A 9 -5.32 15.93 -50.89
CA SER A 9 -6.48 15.41 -51.66
C SER A 9 -6.17 14.15 -52.48
N CYS A 10 -6.81 13.02 -52.12
CA CYS A 10 -7.22 11.97 -53.03
C CYS A 10 -8.51 11.32 -52.54
N LEU A 11 -9.60 11.74 -53.17
CA LEU A 11 -10.88 11.04 -53.19
C LEU A 11 -10.73 9.81 -54.10
N LEU A 12 -11.20 8.65 -53.67
CA LEU A 12 -11.65 7.61 -54.60
C LEU A 12 -12.91 6.91 -54.02
N ALA A 13 -14.01 7.18 -54.70
CA ALA A 13 -15.29 6.50 -54.50
C ALA A 13 -15.30 5.17 -55.24
N VAL A 14 -15.77 4.11 -54.61
CA VAL A 14 -16.23 2.91 -55.29
C VAL A 14 -17.61 2.52 -54.75
N LEU A 15 -18.61 2.72 -55.59
CA LEU A 15 -19.97 2.22 -55.45
C LEU A 15 -20.02 0.75 -55.91
N VAL A 16 -20.52 -0.13 -55.06
CA VAL A 16 -21.10 -1.39 -55.52
C VAL A 16 -22.42 -1.63 -54.78
N ALA A 17 -23.47 -1.63 -55.56
CA ALA A 17 -24.84 -1.98 -55.17
C ALA A 17 -25.03 -3.51 -55.14
N GLY A 18 -25.87 -3.98 -54.24
CA GLY A 18 -26.47 -5.29 -54.46
C GLY A 18 -27.00 -6.02 -53.25
N VAL A 19 -28.31 -6.01 -53.20
CA VAL A 19 -29.25 -7.08 -52.81
C VAL A 19 -29.72 -7.17 -51.36
N LEU A 20 -31.01 -6.83 -51.25
CA LEU A 20 -31.92 -7.09 -50.12
C LEU A 20 -32.09 -8.59 -49.83
N THR A 21 -32.04 -8.99 -48.61
CA THR A 21 -32.90 -10.03 -48.05
C THR A 21 -33.34 -9.68 -46.64
N THR A 22 -34.63 -9.56 -46.47
CA THR A 22 -35.35 -9.36 -45.22
C THR A 22 -35.40 -10.63 -44.40
N SER A 23 -35.01 -10.60 -43.14
CA SER A 23 -35.59 -11.46 -42.13
C SER A 23 -35.56 -10.77 -40.79
N ASN A 24 -36.75 -10.40 -40.32
CA ASN A 24 -37.02 -9.97 -38.96
C ASN A 24 -36.66 -11.08 -38.00
N MET A 25 -35.71 -10.80 -37.08
CA MET A 25 -35.67 -11.46 -35.80
C MET A 25 -35.38 -10.40 -34.75
N TYR A 26 -36.40 -10.10 -33.95
CA TYR A 26 -36.25 -9.39 -32.70
C TYR A 26 -35.41 -10.27 -31.77
N VAL A 27 -34.15 -9.95 -31.64
CA VAL A 27 -33.34 -10.46 -30.54
C VAL A 27 -33.20 -9.31 -29.55
N HIS A 28 -33.84 -9.47 -28.40
CA HIS A 28 -33.52 -8.70 -27.19
C HIS A 28 -32.03 -8.90 -26.95
N ALA A 29 -31.25 -7.87 -27.21
CA ALA A 29 -29.87 -7.82 -26.78
C ALA A 29 -29.87 -7.37 -25.30
N ASP A 30 -29.97 -8.31 -24.40
CA ASP A 30 -29.46 -8.14 -23.06
C ASP A 30 -27.95 -7.87 -23.18
N THR A 31 -27.58 -6.61 -23.02
CA THR A 31 -26.19 -6.23 -22.82
C THR A 31 -25.74 -6.88 -21.51
N PRO A 32 -24.78 -7.81 -21.52
CA PRO A 32 -24.20 -8.26 -20.26
C PRO A 32 -23.43 -7.06 -19.69
N VAL A 33 -23.96 -6.50 -18.62
CA VAL A 33 -23.21 -5.66 -17.72
C VAL A 33 -21.97 -6.48 -17.33
N LYS A 34 -20.85 -6.10 -17.91
CA LYS A 34 -19.56 -6.68 -17.58
C LYS A 34 -19.31 -6.34 -16.10
N ALA A 35 -19.66 -7.29 -15.26
CA ALA A 35 -19.28 -7.26 -13.87
C ALA A 35 -17.76 -7.12 -13.87
N VAL A 36 -17.29 -5.93 -13.54
CA VAL A 36 -15.90 -5.72 -13.13
C VAL A 36 -15.78 -6.54 -11.87
N SER A 37 -15.31 -7.77 -12.02
CA SER A 37 -14.84 -8.55 -10.90
C SER A 37 -13.68 -7.75 -10.34
N GLU A 38 -13.93 -6.99 -9.28
CA GLU A 38 -12.90 -6.59 -8.36
C GLU A 38 -12.15 -7.87 -7.97
N GLN A 39 -11.05 -8.13 -8.64
CA GLN A 39 -10.11 -9.12 -8.19
C GLN A 39 -9.58 -8.58 -6.87
N VAL A 40 -10.19 -9.03 -5.78
CA VAL A 40 -9.57 -9.02 -4.46
C VAL A 40 -8.30 -9.86 -4.64
N GLN A 41 -7.22 -9.19 -5.01
CA GLN A 41 -5.90 -9.75 -4.88
C GLN A 41 -5.68 -9.94 -3.38
N THR A 42 -5.97 -11.13 -2.88
CA THR A 42 -5.41 -11.61 -1.63
C THR A 42 -3.91 -11.76 -1.88
N SER A 43 -3.21 -10.64 -1.87
CA SER A 43 -1.76 -10.63 -1.89
C SER A 43 -1.31 -11.25 -0.57
N HIS A 44 -0.89 -12.52 -0.63
CA HIS A 44 -0.16 -13.12 0.45
C HIS A 44 1.11 -12.28 0.62
N GLY A 45 1.17 -11.48 1.69
CA GLY A 45 2.33 -10.67 2.00
C GLY A 45 3.55 -11.56 2.24
N ILE A 46 4.74 -11.03 2.02
CA ILE A 46 6.01 -11.71 2.28
C ILE A 46 6.25 -11.68 3.79
N TYR A 47 6.32 -12.85 4.43
CA TYR A 47 6.77 -12.93 5.82
C TYR A 47 8.25 -12.59 5.91
N VAL A 48 8.59 -11.58 6.70
CA VAL A 48 9.94 -11.06 6.81
C VAL A 48 10.20 -10.45 8.18
N LYS A 49 11.45 -10.54 8.66
CA LYS A 49 11.85 -9.85 9.90
C LYS A 49 12.05 -8.35 9.64
N PRO A 50 11.70 -7.47 10.59
CA PRO A 50 11.89 -6.02 10.46
C PRO A 50 13.32 -5.62 10.06
N LEU A 51 14.34 -6.21 10.69
CA LEU A 51 15.74 -5.92 10.38
C LEU A 51 16.13 -6.32 8.95
N THR A 52 15.55 -7.35 8.39
CA THR A 52 15.81 -7.75 6.99
C THR A 52 15.30 -6.69 6.03
N VAL A 53 14.13 -6.10 6.33
CA VAL A 53 13.57 -5.01 5.51
C VAL A 53 14.43 -3.76 5.61
N VAL A 54 14.85 -3.38 6.82
CA VAL A 54 15.71 -2.21 7.07
C VAL A 54 17.07 -2.34 6.39
N ASN A 55 17.67 -3.53 6.41
CA ASN A 55 18.97 -3.78 5.77
C ASN A 55 18.90 -3.74 4.23
N SER A 56 17.73 -3.89 3.65
CA SER A 56 17.55 -3.92 2.18
C SER A 56 16.19 -3.34 1.76
N PRO A 57 15.88 -2.08 2.08
CA PRO A 57 14.54 -1.52 1.88
C PRO A 57 14.12 -1.51 0.41
N LYS A 58 15.05 -1.26 -0.52
CA LYS A 58 14.80 -1.31 -1.97
C LYS A 58 14.26 -2.65 -2.46
N THR A 59 14.70 -3.75 -1.83
CA THR A 59 14.24 -5.11 -2.18
C THR A 59 12.75 -5.29 -1.95
N TYR A 60 12.20 -4.56 -0.97
CA TYR A 60 10.80 -4.66 -0.56
C TYR A 60 9.92 -3.53 -1.07
N LEU A 61 10.48 -2.57 -1.82
CA LEU A 61 9.73 -1.44 -2.35
C LEU A 61 8.52 -1.90 -3.18
N ASN A 62 7.35 -1.33 -2.89
CA ASN A 62 6.04 -1.67 -3.46
C ASN A 62 5.58 -3.12 -3.20
N LYS A 63 6.17 -3.81 -2.23
CA LYS A 63 5.75 -5.16 -1.83
C LYS A 63 4.95 -5.14 -0.55
N SER A 64 3.94 -6.02 -0.50
CA SER A 64 3.22 -6.32 0.73
C SER A 64 4.08 -7.21 1.63
N ILE A 65 4.25 -6.82 2.88
CA ILE A 65 5.04 -7.53 3.88
C ILE A 65 4.20 -7.85 5.12
N ILE A 66 4.56 -8.93 5.80
CA ILE A 66 4.01 -9.33 7.08
C ILE A 66 5.18 -9.49 8.05
N MET A 67 5.10 -8.83 9.18
CA MET A 67 6.16 -8.83 10.19
C MET A 67 5.58 -9.07 11.58
N GLU A 68 6.32 -9.78 12.40
CA GLU A 68 6.11 -9.84 13.84
C GLU A 68 7.12 -8.95 14.53
N ALA A 69 6.68 -8.18 15.52
CA ALA A 69 7.53 -7.25 16.25
C ALA A 69 7.00 -6.99 17.65
N LYS A 70 7.84 -6.42 18.50
CA LYS A 70 7.42 -5.84 19.77
C LYS A 70 7.13 -4.35 19.60
N PHE A 71 5.91 -3.96 19.93
CA PHE A 71 5.52 -2.55 19.93
C PHE A 71 6.34 -1.75 20.94
N ASP A 72 6.73 -0.54 20.60
CA ASP A 72 7.36 0.38 21.55
C ASP A 72 6.40 1.49 21.96
N LYS A 73 6.05 2.38 21.04
CA LYS A 73 5.15 3.52 21.30
C LYS A 73 4.63 4.12 19.99
N PHE A 74 3.52 4.86 20.09
CA PHE A 74 3.11 5.77 19.03
C PHE A 74 4.04 6.99 18.97
N SER A 75 4.16 7.57 17.78
CA SER A 75 5.08 8.65 17.47
C SER A 75 4.51 9.53 16.36
N THR A 76 5.19 10.64 16.09
CA THR A 76 4.96 11.48 14.89
C THR A 76 6.16 11.47 13.94
N LEU A 77 7.11 10.58 14.18
CA LEU A 77 8.35 10.51 13.40
C LEU A 77 8.07 10.22 11.93
N GLY A 78 8.63 11.06 11.05
CA GLY A 78 8.54 10.90 9.60
C GLY A 78 7.26 11.44 8.95
N LEU A 79 6.24 11.84 9.73
CA LEU A 79 5.04 12.46 9.16
C LEU A 79 5.38 13.81 8.49
N ASP A 80 4.62 14.15 7.43
CA ASP A 80 4.78 15.37 6.64
C ASP A 80 6.15 15.51 5.92
N TYR A 81 6.96 14.44 5.90
CA TYR A 81 8.21 14.40 5.15
C TYR A 81 7.94 14.28 3.65
N LYS A 82 8.25 15.33 2.87
CA LYS A 82 7.87 15.45 1.45
C LYS A 82 8.25 14.25 0.56
N PRO A 83 9.48 13.67 0.63
CA PRO A 83 9.86 12.55 -0.24
C PRO A 83 9.13 11.23 0.05
N ALA A 84 8.52 11.08 1.24
CA ALA A 84 7.74 9.92 1.67
C ALA A 84 6.50 10.39 2.44
N TYR A 85 5.70 11.23 1.79
CA TYR A 85 4.63 11.98 2.43
C TYR A 85 3.50 11.10 2.97
N LYS A 86 3.21 11.29 4.26
CA LYS A 86 2.00 10.87 4.96
C LYS A 86 1.54 12.03 5.83
N SER A 87 0.31 12.49 5.63
CA SER A 87 -0.26 13.63 6.38
C SER A 87 -0.38 13.30 7.87
N SER A 88 0.10 14.19 8.73
CA SER A 88 -0.08 14.08 10.20
C SER A 88 -1.54 14.23 10.64
N GLU A 89 -2.42 14.75 9.78
CA GLU A 89 -3.86 14.81 10.05
C GLU A 89 -4.53 13.45 9.93
N GLU A 90 -4.10 12.62 8.95
CA GLU A 90 -4.70 11.33 8.65
C GLU A 90 -3.97 10.16 9.30
N TYR A 91 -2.67 10.29 9.50
CA TYR A 91 -1.79 9.22 9.96
C TYR A 91 -1.16 9.52 11.31
N ILE A 92 -0.77 8.47 11.98
CA ILE A 92 0.19 8.49 13.09
C ILE A 92 1.26 7.46 12.80
N SER A 93 2.48 7.70 13.23
CA SER A 93 3.53 6.69 13.19
C SER A 93 3.61 5.91 14.49
N PHE A 94 4.26 4.77 14.46
CA PHE A 94 4.63 4.04 15.66
C PHE A 94 5.99 3.38 15.49
N LEU A 95 6.61 3.07 16.60
CA LEU A 95 7.92 2.45 16.69
C LEU A 95 7.78 1.03 17.20
N ILE A 96 8.65 0.17 16.70
CA ILE A 96 8.86 -1.21 17.18
C ILE A 96 10.26 -1.31 17.75
N LYS A 97 10.50 -2.32 18.57
CA LYS A 97 11.80 -2.54 19.18
C LYS A 97 12.72 -3.33 18.24
N ARG A 98 14.01 -3.05 18.36
CA ARG A 98 15.05 -3.86 17.73
C ARG A 98 15.10 -5.23 18.42
N ASP A 99 15.31 -6.28 17.63
CA ASP A 99 15.47 -7.66 18.12
C ASP A 99 16.94 -8.14 18.10
N ASP A 100 17.85 -7.31 17.56
CA ASP A 100 19.30 -7.58 17.47
C ASP A 100 20.10 -7.10 18.69
N THR A 101 19.42 -6.57 19.70
CA THR A 101 20.05 -6.07 20.92
C THR A 101 19.23 -6.40 22.16
N THR A 102 19.90 -6.55 23.30
CA THR A 102 19.25 -6.70 24.62
C THR A 102 18.75 -5.38 25.19
N PHE A 103 19.20 -4.26 24.64
CA PHE A 103 18.75 -2.93 25.04
C PHE A 103 17.38 -2.62 24.44
N ASN A 104 16.60 -1.88 25.21
CA ASN A 104 15.23 -1.51 24.84
C ASN A 104 15.23 -0.32 23.85
N ILE A 105 15.83 -0.52 22.67
CA ILE A 105 16.05 0.52 21.66
C ILE A 105 15.00 0.37 20.54
N PRO A 106 14.34 1.46 20.12
CA PRO A 106 13.45 1.43 18.97
C PRO A 106 14.22 1.24 17.66
N LEU A 107 13.60 0.54 16.70
CA LEU A 107 14.09 0.40 15.33
C LEU A 107 13.69 1.65 14.52
N SER A 108 14.48 2.71 14.66
CA SER A 108 14.17 4.02 14.09
C SER A 108 14.32 4.10 12.58
N GLU A 109 15.05 3.17 11.97
CA GLU A 109 15.24 3.04 10.52
C GLU A 109 14.01 2.46 9.80
N MET A 110 13.05 1.95 10.57
CA MET A 110 11.75 1.56 10.06
C MET A 110 10.70 2.60 10.44
N LYS A 111 10.09 3.23 9.43
CA LYS A 111 9.01 4.21 9.61
C LYS A 111 7.68 3.51 9.36
N LEU A 112 6.90 3.28 10.40
CA LEU A 112 5.61 2.60 10.33
C LEU A 112 4.49 3.62 10.45
N PHE A 113 3.65 3.74 9.44
CA PHE A 113 2.52 4.67 9.41
C PHE A 113 1.22 3.92 9.39
N ILE A 114 0.30 4.32 10.25
CA ILE A 114 -1.04 3.74 10.36
C ILE A 114 -2.07 4.86 10.35
N LYS A 115 -3.21 4.65 9.71
CA LYS A 115 -4.30 5.62 9.76
C LYS A 115 -4.75 5.85 11.20
N ARG A 116 -5.01 7.11 11.58
CA ARG A 116 -5.48 7.46 12.93
C ARG A 116 -6.72 6.69 13.32
N SER A 117 -7.70 6.56 12.42
CA SER A 117 -8.92 5.78 12.64
C SER A 117 -8.70 4.30 12.93
N MET A 118 -7.57 3.75 12.46
CA MET A 118 -7.15 2.38 12.80
C MET A 118 -6.40 2.37 14.14
N ALA A 119 -5.50 3.33 14.36
CA ALA A 119 -4.70 3.43 15.58
C ALA A 119 -5.56 3.59 16.84
N GLU A 120 -6.70 4.27 16.75
CA GLU A 120 -7.67 4.43 17.84
C GLU A 120 -8.14 3.10 18.44
N LYS A 121 -8.17 2.03 17.64
CA LYS A 121 -8.51 0.67 18.11
C LYS A 121 -7.43 0.04 18.97
N PHE A 122 -6.25 0.63 18.99
CA PHE A 122 -5.03 0.13 19.64
C PHE A 122 -4.49 1.08 20.70
N ILE A 123 -5.35 1.96 21.24
CA ILE A 123 -4.95 2.94 22.25
C ILE A 123 -4.37 2.30 23.53
N ASP A 124 -4.77 1.05 23.80
CA ASP A 124 -4.33 0.28 24.97
C ASP A 124 -3.05 -0.55 24.72
N LEU A 125 -2.39 -0.36 23.56
CA LEU A 125 -1.11 -1.00 23.29
C LEU A 125 -0.06 -0.51 24.28
N LYS A 126 0.67 -1.46 24.86
CA LYS A 126 1.77 -1.18 25.79
C LYS A 126 3.10 -1.57 25.15
N SER A 127 4.15 -0.89 25.57
CA SER A 127 5.52 -1.28 25.20
C SER A 127 5.77 -2.76 25.54
N ASN A 128 6.39 -3.50 24.63
CA ASN A 128 6.61 -4.95 24.62
C ASN A 128 5.37 -5.82 24.28
N ASP A 129 4.20 -5.28 23.96
CA ASP A 129 3.16 -6.08 23.32
C ASP A 129 3.68 -6.63 21.99
N GLU A 130 3.48 -7.91 21.74
CA GLU A 130 3.83 -8.54 20.47
C GLU A 130 2.71 -8.29 19.46
N VAL A 131 3.09 -7.85 18.26
CA VAL A 131 2.14 -7.46 17.21
C VAL A 131 2.54 -8.07 15.87
N GLU A 132 1.54 -8.50 15.10
CA GLU A 132 1.66 -8.76 13.67
C GLU A 132 1.30 -7.50 12.91
N ILE A 133 2.18 -7.10 12.01
CA ILE A 133 2.07 -5.89 11.18
C ILE A 133 1.98 -6.33 9.74
N LYS A 134 0.93 -5.91 9.01
CA LYS A 134 0.83 -6.06 7.56
C LYS A 134 0.83 -4.69 6.91
N GLY A 135 1.60 -4.53 5.86
CA GLY A 135 1.70 -3.25 5.17
C GLY A 135 2.47 -3.33 3.86
N VAL A 136 2.61 -2.20 3.22
CA VAL A 136 3.35 -2.05 1.97
C VAL A 136 4.53 -1.12 2.19
N VAL A 137 5.71 -1.53 1.79
CA VAL A 137 6.88 -0.65 1.75
C VAL A 137 6.69 0.32 0.60
N PHE A 138 6.36 1.57 0.87
CA PHE A 138 6.02 2.56 -0.16
C PHE A 138 7.16 3.51 -0.52
N SER A 139 8.22 3.55 0.31
CA SER A 139 9.39 4.39 0.06
C SER A 139 10.63 3.80 0.73
N ASP A 140 11.80 4.14 0.19
CA ASP A 140 13.13 3.88 0.75
C ASP A 140 13.90 5.19 1.01
N ALA A 141 13.17 6.28 1.19
CA ALA A 141 13.73 7.61 1.41
C ALA A 141 14.68 7.60 2.62
N LEU A 142 15.79 8.30 2.50
CA LEU A 142 16.90 8.36 3.49
C LEU A 142 17.60 7.00 3.73
N GLY A 143 17.33 6.00 2.89
CA GLY A 143 17.83 4.64 3.13
C GLY A 143 17.03 3.85 4.16
N ASP A 144 15.94 4.42 4.67
CA ASP A 144 15.03 3.82 5.65
C ASP A 144 13.89 3.06 4.96
N ALA A 145 13.29 2.11 5.69
CA ALA A 145 12.09 1.42 5.22
C ALA A 145 10.83 2.20 5.66
N TRP A 146 10.04 2.71 4.71
CA TRP A 146 8.81 3.45 4.95
C TRP A 146 7.60 2.58 4.61
N VAL A 147 6.81 2.21 5.62
CA VAL A 147 5.74 1.21 5.51
C VAL A 147 4.39 1.83 5.78
N ASP A 148 3.46 1.68 4.84
CA ASP A 148 2.05 1.98 5.04
C ASP A 148 1.35 0.75 5.63
N VAL A 149 0.99 0.83 6.90
CA VAL A 149 0.40 -0.28 7.66
C VAL A 149 -1.09 -0.34 7.40
N ASN A 150 -1.55 -1.44 6.84
CA ASN A 150 -2.95 -1.70 6.53
C ASN A 150 -3.63 -2.69 7.50
N SER A 151 -2.85 -3.38 8.33
CA SER A 151 -3.35 -4.24 9.40
C SER A 151 -2.38 -4.29 10.56
N LEU A 152 -2.90 -4.21 11.77
CA LEU A 152 -2.18 -4.38 13.03
C LEU A 152 -2.99 -5.35 13.89
N THR A 153 -2.33 -6.37 14.44
CA THR A 153 -2.97 -7.37 15.30
C THR A 153 -2.09 -7.61 16.52
N VAL A 154 -2.68 -7.57 17.70
CA VAL A 154 -1.95 -7.94 18.94
C VAL A 154 -1.94 -9.47 19.05
N THR A 155 -0.76 -10.05 18.96
CA THR A 155 -0.57 -11.50 19.06
C THR A 155 -0.34 -11.96 20.50
N LYS A 156 0.29 -11.09 21.31
CA LYS A 156 0.53 -11.37 22.73
C LYS A 156 0.69 -10.09 23.53
N LYS A 157 0.06 -10.01 24.69
CA LYS A 157 0.24 -8.91 25.64
C LYS A 157 1.52 -9.08 26.45
N ALA A 158 2.20 -7.97 26.69
CA ALA A 158 3.32 -7.93 27.60
C ALA A 158 2.88 -8.30 29.03
N PRO A 159 3.74 -8.97 29.81
CA PRO A 159 3.47 -9.18 31.23
C PRO A 159 3.23 -7.85 31.96
N GLU A 160 2.24 -7.80 32.83
CA GLU A 160 2.04 -6.60 33.66
C GLU A 160 3.24 -6.40 34.58
N GLU A 161 3.87 -5.23 34.50
CA GLU A 161 4.89 -4.85 35.48
C GLU A 161 4.23 -4.72 36.85
N LYS A 162 4.56 -5.64 37.75
CA LYS A 162 4.18 -5.50 39.17
C LYS A 162 4.82 -4.22 39.68
N LYS A 163 4.02 -3.20 39.87
CA LYS A 163 4.47 -1.99 40.60
C LYS A 163 4.99 -2.44 41.98
N LYS A 164 6.27 -2.30 42.18
CA LYS A 164 6.91 -2.38 43.53
C LYS A 164 6.58 -1.16 44.33
#